data_d4e4e23e96e9f951a542cd1810d0f3d1
#
_entry.id   d4e4e23e96e9f951a542cd1810d0f3d1
#
_cell.length_a   1.000
_cell.length_b   1.000
_cell.length_c   1.000
_cell.angle_alpha   90.00
_cell.angle_beta   90.00
_cell.angle_gamma   90.00
#
_symmetry.space_group_name_H-M   'P 1'
#
loop_
_entity.id
_entity.type
_entity.pdbx_description
1 polymer ?
#
loop_
_entity_poly.entity_id
_entity_poly.type
_entity_poly.pdbx_seq_one_letter_code
_entity_poly.pdbx_strand_id
1 'polypeptide(L)'
;MRIYVNQAGYLPGSRKTVLLAEAAEQESSKKEVEHSSETVRVMDRSGRCVLEKEAEYWGYDECAGDLVWRADLTGLTVTGRISGENMKRRQISCSLHIAEDVYAGLCRTLSKALYFQRCGIELEEPYAGKFSRKACHMEQAVRLEDYEKASQGTAAQAIRYFDVQGGWHDAGDYGRYTTAAAAALAHLLYAYQFFPEAFSESLNIPESGNGMPDILNECLYELKWLLKMQMEDGSVCHKLTSMRHANFVMPSEDHRRFILFPASSMAAADFTAVMALASRVYSRFDEAFSRVALEAAERSWNWLENHPEFTGFQNPEGCNTGEYADTDDRDERLWAAAEMYRTLQKVRYLEKAEQLFGVLEAEGKRHGIHGLGRCIRICRMESAGRPSENGGA
;
A
#
# COMPACT_ATOMS: atom_id res chain seq x y z
N MET A 1 -31.27 10.95 -13.94
CA MET A 1 -30.36 9.84 -14.27
C MET A 1 -28.94 10.37 -14.40
N ARG A 2 -27.92 9.61 -13.99
CA ARG A 2 -26.48 9.90 -14.09
C ARG A 2 -25.79 8.73 -14.76
N ILE A 3 -24.66 8.96 -15.46
CA ILE A 3 -23.85 7.89 -16.05
C ILE A 3 -22.54 7.81 -15.28
N TYR A 4 -22.16 6.62 -14.85
CA TYR A 4 -20.88 6.34 -14.20
C TYR A 4 -20.09 5.37 -15.05
N VAL A 5 -18.83 5.73 -15.29
CA VAL A 5 -17.80 4.93 -15.94
C VAL A 5 -16.54 4.99 -15.10
N ASN A 6 -15.59 4.12 -15.38
CA ASN A 6 -14.24 4.29 -14.82
C ASN A 6 -13.67 5.64 -15.31
N GLN A 7 -13.39 6.54 -14.38
CA GLN A 7 -12.90 7.89 -14.68
C GLN A 7 -11.51 7.90 -15.34
N ALA A 8 -10.65 6.93 -15.01
CA ALA A 8 -9.36 6.77 -15.67
C ALA A 8 -9.51 6.20 -17.09
N GLY A 9 -10.58 5.44 -17.35
CA GLY A 9 -10.85 4.75 -18.61
C GLY A 9 -10.68 3.23 -18.50
N TYR A 10 -10.52 2.57 -19.63
CA TYR A 10 -10.45 1.12 -19.74
C TYR A 10 -9.36 0.67 -20.71
N LEU A 11 -8.74 -0.45 -20.42
CA LEU A 11 -7.91 -1.16 -21.39
C LEU A 11 -8.81 -1.79 -22.47
N PRO A 12 -8.37 -1.90 -23.75
CA PRO A 12 -9.15 -2.47 -24.84
C PRO A 12 -9.71 -3.86 -24.53
N GLY A 13 -8.90 -4.74 -23.92
CA GLY A 13 -9.27 -6.10 -23.56
C GLY A 13 -9.99 -6.27 -22.21
N SER A 14 -10.11 -5.22 -21.40
CA SER A 14 -10.71 -5.32 -20.08
C SER A 14 -12.25 -5.35 -20.12
N ARG A 15 -12.85 -5.85 -19.04
CA ARG A 15 -14.29 -5.71 -18.81
C ARG A 15 -14.65 -4.23 -18.65
N LYS A 16 -15.73 -3.80 -19.32
CA LYS A 16 -16.21 -2.41 -19.31
C LYS A 16 -17.67 -2.38 -18.87
N THR A 17 -17.90 -2.01 -17.63
CA THR A 17 -19.24 -1.85 -17.08
C THR A 17 -19.57 -0.35 -16.99
N VAL A 18 -20.74 0.01 -17.48
CA VAL A 18 -21.33 1.34 -17.33
C VAL A 18 -22.53 1.24 -16.41
N LEU A 19 -22.64 2.18 -15.49
CA LEU A 19 -23.80 2.28 -14.61
C LEU A 19 -24.63 3.50 -14.99
N LEU A 20 -25.94 3.32 -15.05
CA LEU A 20 -26.92 4.39 -15.06
C LEU A 20 -27.54 4.43 -13.67
N ALA A 21 -27.67 5.61 -13.08
CA ALA A 21 -28.24 5.76 -11.75
C ALA A 21 -29.26 6.89 -11.70
N GLU A 22 -30.36 6.69 -11.01
CA GLU A 22 -31.42 7.67 -10.77
C GLU A 22 -31.83 7.66 -9.31
N ALA A 23 -31.90 8.83 -8.68
CA ALA A 23 -32.35 8.92 -7.29
C ALA A 23 -33.78 8.37 -7.14
N ALA A 24 -33.98 7.49 -6.17
CA ALA A 24 -35.32 6.97 -5.87
C ALA A 24 -36.14 8.03 -5.13
N GLU A 25 -37.19 8.54 -5.77
CA GLU A 25 -38.05 9.58 -5.18
C GLU A 25 -38.97 9.08 -4.07
N GLN A 26 -39.36 7.79 -4.10
CA GLN A 26 -40.19 7.12 -3.07
C GLN A 26 -40.03 5.58 -3.12
N GLU A 27 -40.41 4.88 -2.03
CA GLU A 27 -40.40 3.40 -1.99
C GLU A 27 -41.32 2.72 -3.03
N SER A 28 -42.39 3.37 -3.45
CA SER A 28 -43.29 2.92 -4.51
C SER A 28 -42.64 2.86 -5.89
N SER A 29 -41.60 3.67 -6.14
CA SER A 29 -40.85 3.66 -7.40
C SER A 29 -40.03 2.39 -7.61
N LYS A 30 -39.74 1.65 -6.56
CA LYS A 30 -38.94 0.41 -6.63
C LYS A 30 -39.62 -0.70 -7.42
N LYS A 31 -40.94 -0.84 -7.33
CA LYS A 31 -41.73 -1.92 -7.96
C LYS A 31 -42.04 -1.70 -9.45
N GLU A 32 -42.17 -0.46 -9.87
CA GLU A 32 -42.48 -0.14 -11.28
C GLU A 32 -41.23 -0.23 -12.19
N VAL A 33 -40.04 -0.19 -11.61
CA VAL A 33 -38.77 -0.11 -12.33
C VAL A 33 -38.10 -1.49 -12.53
N GLU A 34 -38.53 -2.52 -11.80
CA GLU A 34 -37.94 -3.88 -11.84
C GLU A 34 -37.87 -4.52 -13.25
N HIS A 35 -38.59 -3.98 -14.24
CA HIS A 35 -38.64 -4.51 -15.61
C HIS A 35 -38.30 -3.44 -16.67
N SER A 36 -37.79 -2.27 -16.29
CA SER A 36 -37.38 -1.24 -17.24
C SER A 36 -35.96 -1.48 -17.74
N SER A 37 -35.77 -1.44 -19.04
CA SER A 37 -34.46 -1.34 -19.65
C SER A 37 -34.21 0.10 -20.10
N GLU A 38 -32.94 0.52 -19.98
CA GLU A 38 -32.48 1.82 -20.44
C GLU A 38 -31.48 1.62 -21.58
N THR A 39 -31.51 2.46 -22.59
CA THR A 39 -30.62 2.32 -23.74
C THR A 39 -29.38 3.19 -23.58
N VAL A 40 -28.20 2.58 -23.72
CA VAL A 40 -26.91 3.24 -23.74
C VAL A 40 -26.38 3.22 -25.17
N ARG A 41 -26.02 4.41 -25.71
CA ARG A 41 -25.39 4.57 -27.01
C ARG A 41 -23.97 5.09 -26.86
N VAL A 42 -23.04 4.50 -27.58
CA VAL A 42 -21.67 4.99 -27.67
C VAL A 42 -21.46 5.64 -29.03
N MET A 43 -21.05 6.89 -29.02
CA MET A 43 -20.77 7.69 -30.21
C MET A 43 -19.24 7.81 -30.35
N ASP A 44 -18.72 7.62 -31.56
CA ASP A 44 -17.34 7.94 -31.86
C ASP A 44 -17.09 9.45 -31.95
N ARG A 45 -15.85 9.86 -32.22
CA ARG A 45 -15.47 11.27 -32.36
C ARG A 45 -16.15 11.99 -33.53
N SER A 46 -16.64 11.24 -34.52
CA SER A 46 -17.37 11.79 -35.67
C SER A 46 -18.86 11.96 -35.40
N GLY A 47 -19.35 11.50 -34.23
CA GLY A 47 -20.76 11.51 -33.88
C GLY A 47 -21.57 10.33 -34.43
N ARG A 48 -20.90 9.28 -34.95
CA ARG A 48 -21.54 8.04 -35.38
C ARG A 48 -21.73 7.10 -34.21
N CYS A 49 -22.92 6.51 -34.09
CA CYS A 49 -23.17 5.46 -33.11
C CYS A 49 -22.37 4.20 -33.48
N VAL A 50 -21.45 3.78 -32.60
CA VAL A 50 -20.60 2.59 -32.77
C VAL A 50 -21.09 1.42 -31.94
N LEU A 51 -21.91 1.66 -30.94
CA LEU A 51 -22.49 0.63 -30.10
C LEU A 51 -23.81 1.14 -29.50
N GLU A 52 -24.82 0.29 -29.50
CA GLU A 52 -26.05 0.47 -28.74
C GLU A 52 -26.26 -0.78 -27.88
N LYS A 53 -26.58 -0.58 -26.60
CA LYS A 53 -26.79 -1.63 -25.62
C LYS A 53 -27.92 -1.27 -24.67
N GLU A 54 -28.71 -2.27 -24.32
CA GLU A 54 -29.62 -2.18 -23.19
C GLU A 54 -28.85 -2.30 -21.87
N ALA A 55 -29.18 -1.42 -20.93
CA ALA A 55 -28.75 -1.49 -19.56
C ALA A 55 -29.86 -2.18 -18.75
N GLU A 56 -29.53 -3.30 -18.15
CA GLU A 56 -30.44 -4.09 -17.33
C GLU A 56 -30.56 -3.52 -15.93
N TYR A 57 -31.74 -3.53 -15.37
CA TYR A 57 -31.95 -3.13 -13.97
C TYR A 57 -31.16 -4.06 -13.05
N TRP A 58 -30.28 -3.47 -12.25
CA TRP A 58 -29.42 -4.22 -11.32
C TRP A 58 -29.99 -4.24 -9.91
N GLY A 59 -30.64 -3.16 -9.49
CA GLY A 59 -31.22 -3.05 -8.17
C GLY A 59 -31.20 -1.63 -7.60
N TYR A 60 -31.58 -1.56 -6.33
CA TYR A 60 -31.48 -0.34 -5.53
C TYR A 60 -30.19 -0.38 -4.70
N ASP A 61 -29.39 0.67 -4.81
CA ASP A 61 -28.20 0.89 -3.99
C ASP A 61 -28.62 1.67 -2.74
N GLU A 62 -28.65 0.98 -1.60
CA GLU A 62 -29.05 1.57 -0.32
C GLU A 62 -28.08 2.67 0.16
N CYS A 63 -26.79 2.56 -0.15
CA CYS A 63 -25.79 3.53 0.26
C CYS A 63 -25.91 4.84 -0.50
N ALA A 64 -26.21 4.76 -1.82
CA ALA A 64 -26.35 5.93 -2.67
C ALA A 64 -27.79 6.47 -2.71
N GLY A 65 -28.79 5.66 -2.35
CA GLY A 65 -30.20 5.97 -2.51
C GLY A 65 -30.67 5.95 -3.97
N ASP A 66 -29.95 5.22 -4.83
CA ASP A 66 -30.16 5.22 -6.29
C ASP A 66 -30.74 3.89 -6.80
N LEU A 67 -31.60 4.01 -7.81
CA LEU A 67 -31.96 2.90 -8.69
C LEU A 67 -30.85 2.76 -9.75
N VAL A 68 -30.33 1.56 -9.98
CA VAL A 68 -29.15 1.32 -10.80
C VAL A 68 -29.42 0.34 -11.92
N TRP A 69 -28.97 0.69 -13.14
CA TRP A 69 -28.91 -0.21 -14.30
C TRP A 69 -27.46 -0.39 -14.74
N ARG A 70 -27.16 -1.55 -15.33
CA ARG A 70 -25.82 -1.92 -15.78
C ARG A 70 -25.82 -2.26 -17.26
N ALA A 71 -24.89 -1.67 -18.01
CA ALA A 71 -24.60 -2.06 -19.38
C ALA A 71 -23.19 -2.62 -19.51
N ASP A 72 -23.05 -3.75 -20.19
CA ASP A 72 -21.74 -4.34 -20.51
C ASP A 72 -21.29 -3.89 -21.90
N LEU A 73 -20.22 -3.10 -21.93
CA LEU A 73 -19.57 -2.59 -23.14
C LEU A 73 -18.23 -3.29 -23.42
N THR A 74 -17.98 -4.47 -22.85
CA THR A 74 -16.69 -5.17 -22.92
C THR A 74 -16.16 -5.36 -24.35
N GLY A 75 -17.05 -5.55 -25.34
CA GLY A 75 -16.66 -5.69 -26.75
C GLY A 75 -16.19 -4.39 -27.43
N LEU A 76 -16.34 -3.24 -26.76
CA LEU A 76 -15.92 -1.95 -27.32
C LEU A 76 -14.42 -1.74 -27.15
N THR A 77 -13.71 -1.44 -28.24
CA THR A 77 -12.25 -1.24 -28.24
C THR A 77 -11.84 0.17 -28.60
N VAL A 78 -12.79 1.03 -28.98
CA VAL A 78 -12.52 2.40 -29.41
C VAL A 78 -13.00 3.41 -28.41
N THR A 79 -12.23 4.49 -28.24
CA THR A 79 -12.63 5.64 -27.44
C THR A 79 -13.86 6.30 -28.03
N GLY A 80 -14.78 6.72 -27.17
CA GLY A 80 -16.01 7.35 -27.59
C GLY A 80 -16.64 8.25 -26.53
N ARG A 81 -17.86 8.67 -26.83
CA ARG A 81 -18.72 9.39 -25.88
C ARG A 81 -19.97 8.56 -25.64
N ILE A 82 -20.25 8.29 -24.39
CA ILE A 82 -21.48 7.59 -24.00
C ILE A 82 -22.59 8.59 -23.82
N SER A 83 -23.75 8.29 -24.41
CA SER A 83 -25.00 8.96 -24.12
C SER A 83 -26.04 7.94 -23.67
N GLY A 84 -26.81 8.29 -22.66
CA GLY A 84 -28.00 7.54 -22.25
C GLY A 84 -29.24 8.30 -22.65
N GLU A 85 -30.21 7.62 -23.26
CA GLU A 85 -31.55 8.13 -23.42
C GLU A 85 -32.45 7.50 -22.38
N ASN A 86 -33.06 8.34 -21.54
CA ASN A 86 -34.13 7.92 -20.65
C ASN A 86 -35.47 8.24 -21.33
N MET A 87 -36.47 7.38 -21.14
CA MET A 87 -37.86 7.65 -21.55
C MET A 87 -38.42 8.98 -21.04
N LYS A 88 -37.80 9.61 -20.03
CA LYS A 88 -38.18 10.92 -19.45
C LYS A 88 -37.40 12.11 -20.01
N ARG A 89 -36.71 12.01 -21.16
CA ARG A 89 -36.24 13.15 -21.99
C ARG A 89 -35.00 13.91 -21.50
N ARG A 90 -34.05 13.35 -20.76
CA ARG A 90 -32.78 14.02 -20.53
C ARG A 90 -31.63 13.21 -21.14
N GLN A 91 -31.03 13.74 -22.21
CA GLN A 91 -29.75 13.26 -22.71
C GLN A 91 -28.65 13.58 -21.67
N ILE A 92 -28.02 12.55 -21.15
CA ILE A 92 -26.81 12.66 -20.34
C ILE A 92 -25.67 12.04 -21.13
N SER A 93 -24.48 12.59 -21.01
CA SER A 93 -23.33 12.05 -21.72
C SER A 93 -22.07 12.17 -20.88
N CYS A 94 -21.18 11.19 -21.01
CA CYS A 94 -19.84 11.22 -20.46
C CYS A 94 -18.82 10.72 -21.49
N SER A 95 -17.56 11.09 -21.32
CA SER A 95 -16.47 10.58 -22.14
C SER A 95 -16.10 9.18 -21.71
N LEU A 96 -15.87 8.29 -22.67
CA LEU A 96 -15.32 6.96 -22.47
C LEU A 96 -13.95 6.91 -23.09
N HIS A 97 -12.95 6.68 -22.28
CA HIS A 97 -11.57 6.57 -22.71
C HIS A 97 -11.16 5.08 -22.73
N ILE A 98 -10.67 4.60 -23.88
CA ILE A 98 -10.15 3.24 -24.04
C ILE A 98 -8.80 3.34 -24.74
N ALA A 99 -7.74 2.89 -24.09
CA ALA A 99 -6.39 2.90 -24.64
C ALA A 99 -5.51 1.87 -23.91
N GLU A 100 -4.47 1.37 -24.57
CA GLU A 100 -3.52 0.42 -23.96
C GLU A 100 -2.73 1.05 -22.78
N ASP A 101 -2.49 2.35 -22.85
CA ASP A 101 -1.73 3.14 -21.88
C ASP A 101 -2.62 3.94 -20.92
N VAL A 102 -3.92 3.64 -20.87
CA VAL A 102 -4.93 4.45 -20.17
C VAL A 102 -4.60 4.71 -18.69
N TYR A 103 -3.87 3.83 -18.03
CA TYR A 103 -3.47 3.97 -16.63
C TYR A 103 -2.03 4.48 -16.45
N ALA A 104 -1.23 4.62 -17.50
CA ALA A 104 0.19 4.99 -17.40
C ALA A 104 0.38 6.35 -16.71
N GLY A 105 -0.39 7.37 -17.12
CA GLY A 105 -0.34 8.70 -16.49
C GLY A 105 -0.75 8.69 -15.03
N LEU A 106 -1.75 7.88 -14.66
CA LEU A 106 -2.20 7.74 -13.28
C LEU A 106 -1.13 7.01 -12.44
N CYS A 107 -0.59 5.89 -12.93
CA CYS A 107 0.47 5.13 -12.28
C CYS A 107 1.68 6.03 -12.00
N ARG A 108 2.15 6.76 -13.00
CA ARG A 108 3.27 7.71 -12.86
C ARG A 108 2.99 8.79 -11.82
N THR A 109 1.77 9.38 -11.84
CA THR A 109 1.41 10.44 -10.89
C THR A 109 1.35 9.93 -9.45
N LEU A 110 0.76 8.76 -9.23
CA LEU A 110 0.70 8.14 -7.90
C LEU A 110 2.08 7.71 -7.40
N SER A 111 2.90 7.13 -8.26
CA SER A 111 4.28 6.76 -7.92
C SER A 111 5.12 8.00 -7.58
N LYS A 112 4.97 9.09 -8.35
CA LYS A 112 5.64 10.36 -8.07
C LYS A 112 5.18 11.01 -6.76
N ALA A 113 3.93 10.77 -6.33
CA ALA A 113 3.42 11.33 -5.08
C ALA A 113 4.24 10.90 -3.86
N LEU A 114 4.83 9.71 -3.87
CA LEU A 114 5.71 9.22 -2.81
C LEU A 114 6.95 10.10 -2.62
N TYR A 115 7.54 10.61 -3.70
CA TYR A 115 8.66 11.55 -3.62
C TYR A 115 8.33 12.79 -2.79
N PHE A 116 7.09 13.29 -2.88
CA PHE A 116 6.66 14.46 -2.10
C PHE A 116 6.47 14.15 -0.61
N GLN A 117 6.34 12.87 -0.24
CA GLN A 117 6.25 12.41 1.14
C GLN A 117 7.62 12.20 1.80
N ARG A 118 8.72 12.28 1.06
CA ARG A 118 10.06 12.09 1.63
C ARG A 118 10.32 13.08 2.76
N CYS A 119 10.68 12.56 3.92
CA CYS A 119 11.13 13.32 5.09
C CYS A 119 12.66 13.38 5.12
N GLY A 120 13.23 14.38 5.77
CA GLY A 120 14.69 14.43 6.01
C GLY A 120 15.54 14.90 4.82
N ILE A 121 14.94 15.35 3.74
CA ILE A 121 15.66 15.94 2.60
C ILE A 121 14.98 17.21 2.09
N GLU A 122 15.73 18.00 1.35
CA GLU A 122 15.18 19.08 0.53
C GLU A 122 14.53 18.50 -0.71
N LEU A 123 13.32 18.94 -1.05
CA LEU A 123 12.69 18.66 -2.33
C LEU A 123 13.04 19.81 -3.28
N GLU A 124 13.99 19.55 -4.16
CA GLU A 124 14.54 20.54 -5.07
C GLU A 124 13.59 20.86 -6.23
N GLU A 125 13.62 22.10 -6.70
CA GLU A 125 12.74 22.60 -7.76
C GLU A 125 12.78 21.77 -9.06
N PRO A 126 13.94 21.30 -9.57
CA PRO A 126 13.97 20.49 -10.79
C PRO A 126 13.14 19.19 -10.74
N TYR A 127 12.95 18.64 -9.53
CA TYR A 127 12.20 17.42 -9.31
C TYR A 127 10.81 17.65 -8.73
N ALA A 128 10.65 18.69 -7.91
CA ALA A 128 9.42 18.97 -7.18
C ALA A 128 8.58 20.11 -7.81
N GLY A 129 9.15 20.93 -8.68
CA GLY A 129 8.49 22.09 -9.27
C GLY A 129 7.93 23.03 -8.18
N LYS A 130 6.68 23.43 -8.32
CA LYS A 130 5.99 24.30 -7.35
C LYS A 130 5.82 23.72 -5.95
N PHE A 131 6.10 22.44 -5.75
CA PHE A 131 6.06 21.76 -4.45
C PHE A 131 7.45 21.62 -3.82
N SER A 132 8.45 22.32 -4.34
CA SER A 132 9.79 22.36 -3.74
C SER A 132 9.72 22.90 -2.30
N ARG A 133 10.54 22.33 -1.41
CA ARG A 133 10.61 22.75 -0.01
C ARG A 133 11.96 22.40 0.60
N LYS A 134 12.33 23.13 1.64
CA LYS A 134 13.52 22.82 2.42
C LYS A 134 13.41 21.47 3.14
N ALA A 135 14.57 20.93 3.53
CA ALA A 135 14.62 19.75 4.37
C ALA A 135 13.82 19.96 5.67
N CYS A 136 13.18 18.90 6.13
CA CYS A 136 12.34 18.91 7.33
C CYS A 136 12.78 17.81 8.30
N HIS A 137 12.45 17.97 9.59
CA HIS A 137 12.64 16.97 10.63
C HIS A 137 14.07 16.39 10.67
N MET A 138 15.06 17.29 10.61
CA MET A 138 16.49 16.96 10.59
C MET A 138 17.05 16.66 11.99
N GLU A 139 16.26 16.86 13.03
CA GLU A 139 16.67 16.63 14.41
C GLU A 139 16.70 15.12 14.73
N GLN A 140 17.61 14.75 15.62
CA GLN A 140 17.65 13.41 16.16
C GLN A 140 16.47 13.16 17.11
N ALA A 141 15.91 11.95 17.08
CA ALA A 141 14.84 11.54 17.98
C ALA A 141 15.39 11.08 19.34
N VAL A 142 14.52 11.07 20.33
CA VAL A 142 14.76 10.49 21.65
C VAL A 142 13.78 9.34 21.87
N ARG A 143 14.12 8.38 22.73
CA ARG A 143 13.15 7.37 23.16
C ARG A 143 12.05 7.98 24.01
N LEU A 144 10.88 7.35 23.99
CA LEU A 144 9.74 7.78 24.80
C LEU A 144 10.08 7.93 26.29
N GLU A 145 10.80 6.95 26.85
CA GLU A 145 11.23 6.97 28.26
C GLU A 145 12.10 8.20 28.60
N ASP A 146 13.01 8.57 27.70
CA ASP A 146 13.88 9.73 27.90
C ASP A 146 13.11 11.05 27.73
N TYR A 147 12.13 11.07 26.80
CA TYR A 147 11.22 12.20 26.63
C TYR A 147 10.37 12.44 27.88
N GLU A 148 9.80 11.38 28.46
CA GLU A 148 8.98 11.45 29.68
C GLU A 148 9.81 11.93 30.87
N LYS A 149 11.00 11.39 31.10
CA LYS A 149 11.94 11.81 32.15
C LYS A 149 12.30 13.30 32.02
N ALA A 150 12.61 13.73 30.79
CA ALA A 150 12.92 15.13 30.51
C ALA A 150 11.74 16.07 30.79
N SER A 151 10.53 15.64 30.44
CA SER A 151 9.29 16.41 30.66
C SER A 151 8.95 16.55 32.14
N GLN A 152 9.34 15.57 32.96
CA GLN A 152 9.14 15.58 34.43
C GLN A 152 10.27 16.29 35.19
N GLY A 153 11.30 16.80 34.50
CA GLY A 153 12.46 17.43 35.11
C GLY A 153 13.39 16.46 35.86
N THR A 154 13.23 15.17 35.64
CA THR A 154 13.99 14.10 36.32
C THR A 154 15.19 13.59 35.50
N ALA A 155 15.51 14.21 34.38
CA ALA A 155 16.63 13.81 33.51
C ALA A 155 17.98 14.06 34.17
N ALA A 156 18.42 13.11 35.00
CA ALA A 156 19.73 13.13 35.65
C ALA A 156 20.80 12.37 34.86
N GLN A 157 20.44 11.66 33.80
CA GLN A 157 21.33 10.87 32.95
C GLN A 157 21.41 11.39 31.52
N ALA A 158 22.48 11.08 30.81
CA ALA A 158 22.64 11.47 29.43
C ALA A 158 21.52 10.89 28.54
N ILE A 159 20.74 11.76 27.90
CA ILE A 159 19.71 11.38 26.93
C ILE A 159 20.42 10.78 25.71
N ARG A 160 19.99 9.60 25.29
CA ARG A 160 20.47 8.99 24.04
C ARG A 160 19.64 9.51 22.86
N TYR A 161 20.35 10.02 21.85
CA TYR A 161 19.77 10.50 20.61
C TYR A 161 19.94 9.47 19.51
N PHE A 162 18.94 9.36 18.63
CA PHE A 162 18.89 8.40 17.54
C PHE A 162 18.77 9.13 16.19
N ASP A 163 19.64 8.79 15.25
CA ASP A 163 19.46 9.20 13.85
C ASP A 163 18.42 8.31 13.20
N VAL A 164 17.21 8.82 13.09
CA VAL A 164 16.07 8.20 12.42
C VAL A 164 15.46 9.12 11.36
N GLN A 165 16.30 9.97 10.76
CA GLN A 165 15.92 10.82 9.64
C GLN A 165 15.62 9.98 8.40
N GLY A 166 14.77 10.51 7.51
CA GLY A 166 14.37 9.82 6.27
C GLY A 166 12.97 9.24 6.38
N GLY A 167 12.64 8.40 5.41
CA GLY A 167 11.32 7.79 5.28
C GLY A 167 10.25 8.72 4.71
N TRP A 168 9.03 8.20 4.59
CA TRP A 168 7.87 8.95 4.12
C TRP A 168 7.01 9.44 5.27
N HIS A 169 6.49 10.66 5.17
CA HIS A 169 5.35 11.07 5.97
C HIS A 169 4.16 10.15 5.67
N ASP A 170 3.40 9.79 6.69
CA ASP A 170 2.30 8.81 6.55
C ASP A 170 1.18 9.31 5.63
N ALA A 171 0.59 10.44 5.96
CA ALA A 171 -0.52 11.02 5.19
C ALA A 171 -0.42 12.54 5.16
N GLY A 172 -1.38 13.23 5.78
CA GLY A 172 -1.35 14.68 6.00
C GLY A 172 -0.66 15.09 7.31
N ASP A 173 -0.13 14.12 8.05
CA ASP A 173 0.72 14.31 9.22
C ASP A 173 2.17 13.99 8.86
N TYR A 174 3.08 14.26 9.80
CA TYR A 174 4.52 14.08 9.61
C TYR A 174 5.06 12.88 10.40
N GLY A 175 4.16 12.08 10.98
CA GLY A 175 4.50 10.80 11.60
C GLY A 175 5.00 9.78 10.59
N ARG A 176 5.77 8.81 11.08
CA ARG A 176 6.26 7.67 10.32
C ARG A 176 6.00 6.40 11.14
N TYR A 177 5.36 5.42 10.52
CA TYR A 177 4.82 4.27 11.22
C TYR A 177 5.34 3.00 10.53
N THR A 178 5.98 2.12 11.28
CA THR A 178 6.66 0.93 10.73
C THR A 178 5.70 0.00 10.01
N THR A 179 4.54 -0.28 10.59
CA THR A 179 3.53 -1.18 10.01
C THR A 179 2.93 -0.61 8.73
N ALA A 180 2.53 0.68 8.75
CA ALA A 180 1.99 1.36 7.57
C ALA A 180 3.01 1.44 6.43
N ALA A 181 4.27 1.79 6.75
CA ALA A 181 5.36 1.83 5.80
C ALA A 181 5.64 0.44 5.18
N ALA A 182 5.67 -0.61 6.00
CA ALA A 182 5.88 -1.97 5.52
C ALA A 182 4.75 -2.43 4.59
N ALA A 183 3.50 -2.12 4.92
CA ALA A 183 2.35 -2.43 4.07
C ALA A 183 2.42 -1.68 2.72
N ALA A 184 2.74 -0.39 2.73
CA ALA A 184 2.90 0.40 1.50
C ALA A 184 4.02 -0.15 0.61
N LEU A 185 5.19 -0.41 1.20
CA LEU A 185 6.33 -1.02 0.50
C LEU A 185 5.99 -2.40 -0.07
N ALA A 186 5.27 -3.25 0.68
CA ALA A 186 4.85 -4.55 0.19
C ALA A 186 4.02 -4.44 -1.08
N HIS A 187 3.02 -3.56 -1.12
CA HIS A 187 2.20 -3.34 -2.30
C HIS A 187 3.03 -2.88 -3.51
N LEU A 188 3.97 -1.94 -3.31
CA LEU A 188 4.82 -1.43 -4.38
C LEU A 188 5.81 -2.48 -4.89
N LEU A 189 6.48 -3.19 -3.98
CA LEU A 189 7.45 -4.22 -4.33
C LEU A 189 6.79 -5.42 -5.03
N TYR A 190 5.60 -5.85 -4.59
CA TYR A 190 4.82 -6.88 -5.29
C TYR A 190 4.32 -6.38 -6.65
N ALA A 191 3.80 -5.15 -6.71
CA ALA A 191 3.37 -4.57 -7.98
C ALA A 191 4.52 -4.56 -8.99
N TYR A 192 5.71 -4.13 -8.57
CA TYR A 192 6.90 -4.19 -9.40
C TYR A 192 7.29 -5.64 -9.78
N GLN A 193 7.25 -6.56 -8.83
CA GLN A 193 7.62 -7.96 -9.08
C GLN A 193 6.70 -8.65 -10.10
N PHE A 194 5.41 -8.31 -10.08
CA PHE A 194 4.42 -8.92 -10.98
C PHE A 194 4.25 -8.16 -12.30
N PHE A 195 4.49 -6.85 -12.31
CA PHE A 195 4.23 -5.97 -13.45
C PHE A 195 5.38 -4.97 -13.66
N PRO A 196 6.65 -5.40 -13.85
CA PRO A 196 7.78 -4.50 -13.92
C PRO A 196 7.67 -3.49 -15.08
N GLU A 197 7.01 -3.84 -16.17
CA GLU A 197 6.82 -2.97 -17.33
C GLU A 197 5.97 -1.74 -17.02
N ALA A 198 5.07 -1.83 -16.03
CA ALA A 198 4.24 -0.71 -15.59
C ALA A 198 5.04 0.43 -14.94
N PHE A 199 6.28 0.15 -14.54
CA PHE A 199 7.19 1.08 -13.85
C PHE A 199 8.41 1.45 -14.68
N SER A 200 8.33 1.35 -16.01
CA SER A 200 9.44 1.66 -16.93
C SER A 200 9.63 3.16 -17.16
N GLU A 201 8.63 3.98 -16.89
CA GLU A 201 8.72 5.44 -17.06
C GLU A 201 9.46 6.12 -15.92
N SER A 202 10.25 7.16 -16.27
CA SER A 202 10.91 8.00 -15.28
C SER A 202 9.90 8.81 -14.47
N LEU A 203 10.12 8.84 -13.15
CA LEU A 203 9.39 9.69 -12.21
C LEU A 203 10.00 11.09 -12.08
N ASN A 204 11.16 11.34 -12.67
CA ASN A 204 11.93 12.57 -12.49
C ASN A 204 12.21 12.84 -11.00
N ILE A 205 12.87 11.89 -10.34
CA ILE A 205 13.40 12.01 -8.98
C ILE A 205 14.93 12.15 -9.04
N PRO A 206 15.63 12.57 -7.97
CA PRO A 206 17.08 12.74 -7.99
C PRO A 206 17.87 11.51 -8.46
N GLU A 207 17.36 10.32 -8.19
CA GLU A 207 17.97 9.03 -8.55
C GLU A 207 17.65 8.57 -9.97
N SER A 208 16.75 9.25 -10.70
CA SER A 208 16.35 8.86 -12.06
C SER A 208 17.55 8.67 -12.99
N GLY A 209 17.56 7.57 -13.72
CA GLY A 209 18.62 7.25 -14.68
C GLY A 209 19.84 6.54 -14.11
N ASN A 210 19.83 6.12 -12.84
CA ASN A 210 20.92 5.36 -12.21
C ASN A 210 20.97 3.86 -12.58
N GLY A 211 20.06 3.39 -13.46
CA GLY A 211 19.96 1.98 -13.86
C GLY A 211 18.99 1.15 -13.02
N MET A 212 18.44 1.71 -11.95
CA MET A 212 17.35 1.13 -11.17
C MET A 212 16.03 1.82 -11.53
N PRO A 213 14.90 1.10 -11.67
CA PRO A 213 13.59 1.72 -11.82
C PRO A 213 13.28 2.72 -10.72
N ASP A 214 12.72 3.88 -11.08
CA ASP A 214 12.50 4.98 -10.12
C ASP A 214 11.58 4.56 -8.96
N ILE A 215 10.60 3.69 -9.19
CA ILE A 215 9.77 3.17 -8.11
C ILE A 215 10.58 2.38 -7.08
N LEU A 216 11.61 1.64 -7.50
CA LEU A 216 12.51 0.96 -6.59
C LEU A 216 13.45 1.94 -5.87
N ASN A 217 13.92 2.99 -6.54
CA ASN A 217 14.66 4.07 -5.89
C ASN A 217 13.81 4.71 -4.79
N GLU A 218 12.51 4.91 -5.05
CA GLU A 218 11.58 5.47 -4.06
C GLU A 218 11.35 4.50 -2.89
N CYS A 219 11.10 3.22 -3.18
CA CYS A 219 11.00 2.19 -2.13
C CYS A 219 12.31 2.08 -1.31
N LEU A 220 13.48 2.22 -1.94
CA LEU A 220 14.77 2.17 -1.25
C LEU A 220 14.92 3.31 -0.24
N TYR A 221 14.35 4.48 -0.52
CA TYR A 221 14.32 5.60 0.41
C TYR A 221 13.62 5.24 1.72
N GLU A 222 12.47 4.62 1.63
CA GLU A 222 11.69 4.17 2.79
C GLU A 222 12.34 2.97 3.50
N LEU A 223 12.82 1.99 2.76
CA LEU A 223 13.51 0.82 3.30
C LEU A 223 14.76 1.19 4.13
N LYS A 224 15.51 2.21 3.69
CA LYS A 224 16.66 2.74 4.45
C LYS A 224 16.22 3.37 5.76
N TRP A 225 15.06 4.00 5.81
CA TRP A 225 14.50 4.50 7.06
C TRP A 225 14.04 3.36 7.97
N LEU A 226 13.35 2.36 7.44
CA LEU A 226 12.96 1.19 8.22
C LEU A 226 14.15 0.49 8.89
N LEU A 227 15.29 0.40 8.21
CA LEU A 227 16.52 -0.14 8.82
C LEU A 227 16.95 0.62 10.09
N LYS A 228 16.67 1.92 10.17
CA LYS A 228 16.97 2.76 11.35
C LYS A 228 16.00 2.51 12.50
N MET A 229 14.84 1.92 12.22
CA MET A 229 13.85 1.55 13.24
C MET A 229 14.18 0.25 13.96
N GLN A 230 15.12 -0.55 13.43
CA GLN A 230 15.58 -1.78 14.07
C GLN A 230 16.61 -1.51 15.16
N MET A 231 16.41 -2.09 16.33
CA MET A 231 17.33 -2.01 17.46
C MET A 231 18.41 -3.08 17.38
N GLU A 232 19.44 -2.94 18.23
CA GLU A 232 20.59 -3.85 18.28
C GLU A 232 20.20 -5.30 18.60
N ASP A 233 19.15 -5.50 19.40
CA ASP A 233 18.61 -6.83 19.77
C ASP A 233 17.72 -7.45 18.68
N GLY A 234 17.47 -6.72 17.59
CA GLY A 234 16.61 -7.16 16.49
C GLY A 234 15.15 -6.73 16.61
N SER A 235 14.73 -6.17 17.74
CA SER A 235 13.40 -5.56 17.90
C SER A 235 13.22 -4.39 16.95
N VAL A 236 11.98 -4.03 16.64
CA VAL A 236 11.67 -2.94 15.71
C VAL A 236 10.71 -1.96 16.38
N CYS A 237 11.09 -0.70 16.40
CA CYS A 237 10.28 0.37 16.96
C CYS A 237 8.99 0.54 16.16
N HIS A 238 7.88 0.74 16.88
CA HIS A 238 6.55 0.77 16.28
C HIS A 238 6.33 2.00 15.42
N LYS A 239 6.74 3.16 15.90
CA LYS A 239 6.60 4.44 15.17
C LYS A 239 7.60 5.49 15.60
N LEU A 240 7.72 6.51 14.79
CA LEU A 240 8.49 7.72 15.00
C LEU A 240 7.58 8.93 14.79
N THR A 241 7.08 9.52 15.86
CA THR A 241 6.15 10.66 15.80
C THR A 241 6.41 11.66 16.94
N SER A 242 5.84 12.85 16.86
CA SER A 242 5.65 13.70 18.04
C SER A 242 4.48 13.18 18.87
N MET A 243 4.28 13.71 20.09
CA MET A 243 3.12 13.36 20.92
C MET A 243 1.76 13.77 20.31
N ARG A 244 1.77 14.76 19.43
CA ARG A 244 0.54 15.28 18.80
C ARG A 244 0.77 15.58 17.34
N HIS A 245 -0.28 15.40 16.54
CA HIS A 245 -0.24 15.78 15.12
C HIS A 245 0.13 17.25 14.94
N ALA A 246 0.81 17.55 13.84
CA ALA A 246 1.02 18.90 13.38
C ALA A 246 -0.33 19.58 13.10
N ASN A 247 -0.42 20.86 13.34
CA ASN A 247 -1.46 21.68 12.74
C ASN A 247 -1.19 21.83 11.24
N PHE A 248 -2.06 22.54 10.50
CA PHE A 248 -1.83 22.85 9.09
C PHE A 248 -0.63 23.80 8.91
N VAL A 249 0.58 23.23 9.03
CA VAL A 249 1.86 23.90 8.80
C VAL A 249 2.65 23.13 7.76
N MET A 250 3.56 23.78 7.09
CA MET A 250 4.46 23.09 6.13
C MET A 250 5.45 22.19 6.89
N PRO A 251 5.92 21.08 6.28
CA PRO A 251 6.87 20.17 6.93
C PRO A 251 8.14 20.87 7.46
N SER A 252 8.64 21.86 6.74
CA SER A 252 9.83 22.63 7.14
C SER A 252 9.59 23.62 8.30
N GLU A 253 8.34 23.84 8.68
CA GLU A 253 7.93 24.72 9.78
C GLU A 253 7.52 23.92 11.03
N ASP A 254 7.46 22.60 10.93
CA ASP A 254 7.22 21.75 12.08
C ASP A 254 8.52 21.46 12.84
N HIS A 255 8.68 22.08 13.99
CA HIS A 255 9.84 21.96 14.87
C HIS A 255 9.60 21.11 16.11
N ARG A 256 8.52 20.29 16.11
CA ARG A 256 8.24 19.41 17.23
C ARG A 256 9.24 18.28 17.29
N ARG A 257 9.60 17.91 18.52
CA ARG A 257 10.49 16.79 18.76
C ARG A 257 9.82 15.47 18.37
N PHE A 258 10.52 14.70 17.55
CA PHE A 258 10.13 13.33 17.23
C PHE A 258 10.62 12.37 18.31
N ILE A 259 9.79 11.42 18.62
CA ILE A 259 9.95 10.42 19.66
C ILE A 259 9.96 9.05 18.99
N LEU A 260 10.96 8.25 19.32
CA LEU A 260 11.05 6.85 18.94
C LEU A 260 10.26 6.03 19.96
N PHE A 261 9.13 5.53 19.54
CA PHE A 261 8.23 4.77 20.39
C PHE A 261 8.69 3.31 20.57
N PRO A 262 8.29 2.63 21.64
CA PRO A 262 8.71 1.25 21.91
C PRO A 262 8.46 0.30 20.73
N ALA A 263 9.19 -0.81 20.74
CA ALA A 263 9.01 -1.89 19.77
C ALA A 263 7.68 -2.62 19.99
N SER A 264 7.16 -3.21 18.91
CA SER A 264 6.03 -4.15 18.95
C SER A 264 6.31 -5.38 18.10
N SER A 265 5.63 -6.47 18.41
CA SER A 265 5.79 -7.70 17.64
C SER A 265 5.19 -7.60 16.24
N MET A 266 4.12 -6.81 16.05
CA MET A 266 3.58 -6.47 14.72
C MET A 266 4.63 -5.76 13.87
N ALA A 267 5.23 -4.66 14.40
CA ALA A 267 6.25 -3.92 13.66
C ALA A 267 7.46 -4.80 13.31
N ALA A 268 7.87 -5.70 14.20
CA ALA A 268 8.96 -6.63 13.94
C ALA A 268 8.58 -7.67 12.86
N ALA A 269 7.35 -8.16 12.84
CA ALA A 269 6.87 -9.12 11.85
C ALA A 269 6.74 -8.49 10.46
N ASP A 270 6.09 -7.33 10.37
CA ASP A 270 5.95 -6.56 9.13
C ASP A 270 7.32 -6.16 8.55
N PHE A 271 8.22 -5.69 9.41
CA PHE A 271 9.60 -5.38 9.04
C PHE A 271 10.32 -6.62 8.49
N THR A 272 10.22 -7.77 9.18
CA THR A 272 10.81 -9.03 8.72
C THR A 272 10.32 -9.39 7.32
N ALA A 273 9.01 -9.34 7.11
CA ALA A 273 8.40 -9.68 5.83
C ALA A 273 8.87 -8.76 4.70
N VAL A 274 8.78 -7.45 4.90
CA VAL A 274 9.13 -6.49 3.85
C VAL A 274 10.62 -6.46 3.55
N MET A 275 11.50 -6.66 4.55
CA MET A 275 12.94 -6.74 4.32
C MET A 275 13.34 -8.03 3.58
N ALA A 276 12.71 -9.17 3.89
CA ALA A 276 12.91 -10.41 3.14
C ALA A 276 12.44 -10.27 1.67
N LEU A 277 11.30 -9.63 1.44
CA LEU A 277 10.80 -9.30 0.10
C LEU A 277 11.77 -8.35 -0.63
N ALA A 278 12.20 -7.29 0.03
CA ALA A 278 13.14 -6.31 -0.52
C ALA A 278 14.47 -6.99 -0.92
N SER A 279 15.00 -7.86 -0.08
CA SER A 279 16.23 -8.60 -0.41
C SER A 279 16.11 -9.32 -1.78
N ARG A 280 14.99 -9.99 -2.05
CA ARG A 280 14.79 -10.67 -3.36
C ARG A 280 14.66 -9.69 -4.51
N VAL A 281 13.93 -8.61 -4.33
CA VAL A 281 13.69 -7.63 -5.41
C VAL A 281 14.98 -6.90 -5.78
N TYR A 282 15.74 -6.47 -4.76
CA TYR A 282 16.97 -5.68 -4.98
C TYR A 282 18.19 -6.51 -5.37
N SER A 283 18.14 -7.84 -5.28
CA SER A 283 19.30 -8.71 -5.62
C SER A 283 19.85 -8.49 -7.04
N ARG A 284 19.03 -7.97 -7.96
CA ARG A 284 19.42 -7.67 -9.35
C ARG A 284 19.92 -6.24 -9.56
N PHE A 285 19.70 -5.34 -8.60
CA PHE A 285 19.98 -3.91 -8.75
C PHE A 285 21.03 -3.41 -7.76
N ASP A 286 20.97 -3.88 -6.51
CA ASP A 286 21.87 -3.51 -5.42
C ASP A 286 22.09 -4.73 -4.50
N GLU A 287 23.09 -5.52 -4.83
CA GLU A 287 23.42 -6.73 -4.08
C GLU A 287 23.86 -6.42 -2.64
N ALA A 288 24.52 -5.26 -2.43
CA ALA A 288 24.94 -4.85 -1.10
C ALA A 288 23.72 -4.56 -0.21
N PHE A 289 22.75 -3.80 -0.72
CA PHE A 289 21.50 -3.55 -0.02
C PHE A 289 20.69 -4.84 0.19
N SER A 290 20.63 -5.71 -0.82
CA SER A 290 19.95 -7.01 -0.74
C SER A 290 20.45 -7.82 0.47
N ARG A 291 21.77 -7.88 0.69
CA ARG A 291 22.35 -8.56 1.86
C ARG A 291 21.99 -7.88 3.17
N VAL A 292 22.09 -6.55 3.23
CA VAL A 292 21.73 -5.80 4.44
C VAL A 292 20.26 -6.02 4.82
N ALA A 293 19.36 -6.00 3.83
CA ALA A 293 17.94 -6.27 4.05
C ALA A 293 17.69 -7.68 4.58
N LEU A 294 18.36 -8.69 4.02
CA LEU A 294 18.24 -10.07 4.47
C LEU A 294 18.74 -10.25 5.91
N GLU A 295 19.92 -9.71 6.21
CA GLU A 295 20.48 -9.76 7.57
C GLU A 295 19.57 -9.09 8.59
N ALA A 296 18.96 -7.96 8.22
CA ALA A 296 18.00 -7.26 9.05
C ALA A 296 16.72 -8.10 9.28
N ALA A 297 16.20 -8.73 8.22
CA ALA A 297 15.07 -9.65 8.33
C ALA A 297 15.38 -10.85 9.24
N GLU A 298 16.56 -11.47 9.09
CA GLU A 298 16.97 -12.61 9.96
C GLU A 298 17.12 -12.19 11.42
N ARG A 299 17.64 -10.99 11.72
CA ARG A 299 17.74 -10.49 13.11
C ARG A 299 16.34 -10.27 13.72
N SER A 300 15.44 -9.63 12.98
CA SER A 300 14.08 -9.38 13.48
C SER A 300 13.29 -10.69 13.61
N TRP A 301 13.44 -11.63 12.68
CA TRP A 301 12.87 -12.96 12.80
C TRP A 301 13.35 -13.69 14.08
N ASN A 302 14.66 -13.66 14.36
CA ASN A 302 15.21 -14.27 15.58
C ASN A 302 14.66 -13.61 16.84
N TRP A 303 14.46 -12.29 16.81
CA TRP A 303 13.80 -11.61 17.93
C TRP A 303 12.37 -12.11 18.11
N LEU A 304 11.58 -12.27 17.04
CA LEU A 304 10.20 -12.79 17.08
C LEU A 304 10.14 -14.23 17.60
N GLU A 305 11.11 -15.09 17.25
CA GLU A 305 11.18 -16.47 17.77
C GLU A 305 11.47 -16.50 19.28
N ASN A 306 12.27 -15.56 19.77
CA ASN A 306 12.58 -15.42 21.20
C ASN A 306 11.49 -14.70 22.00
N HIS A 307 10.54 -14.04 21.30
CA HIS A 307 9.41 -13.32 21.88
C HIS A 307 8.10 -13.83 21.25
N PRO A 308 7.68 -15.08 21.58
CA PRO A 308 6.49 -15.70 20.98
C PRO A 308 5.19 -15.03 21.43
N GLU A 309 5.21 -14.35 22.57
CA GLU A 309 4.04 -13.65 23.08
C GLU A 309 3.76 -12.38 22.30
N PHE A 310 2.49 -12.05 22.16
CA PHE A 310 2.05 -10.81 21.55
C PHE A 310 2.56 -9.60 22.34
N THR A 311 3.35 -8.77 21.71
CA THR A 311 3.78 -7.47 22.23
C THR A 311 3.08 -6.38 21.44
N GLY A 312 1.88 -6.00 21.90
CA GLY A 312 1.07 -4.94 21.30
C GLY A 312 1.69 -3.55 21.51
N PHE A 313 1.08 -2.59 20.85
CA PHE A 313 1.39 -1.17 21.03
C PHE A 313 0.15 -0.43 21.49
N GLN A 314 0.34 0.52 22.39
CA GLN A 314 -0.70 1.45 22.82
C GLN A 314 -0.08 2.83 23.00
N ASN A 315 -0.79 3.85 22.54
CA ASN A 315 -0.37 5.23 22.73
C ASN A 315 -0.29 5.58 24.23
N PRO A 316 0.79 6.24 24.69
CA PRO A 316 0.84 6.78 26.05
C PRO A 316 -0.17 7.92 26.22
N GLU A 317 -0.49 8.24 27.46
CA GLU A 317 -1.40 9.33 27.79
C GLU A 317 -0.96 10.66 27.13
N GLY A 318 -1.89 11.34 26.48
CA GLY A 318 -1.66 12.60 25.80
C GLY A 318 -1.06 12.48 24.39
N CYS A 319 -0.78 11.26 23.91
CA CYS A 319 -0.42 11.01 22.53
C CYS A 319 -1.67 10.82 21.66
N ASN A 320 -1.80 11.60 20.59
CA ASN A 320 -2.93 11.51 19.65
C ASN A 320 -2.52 11.20 18.22
N THR A 321 -1.24 10.90 17.96
CA THR A 321 -0.79 10.43 16.65
C THR A 321 -1.25 8.99 16.39
N GLY A 322 -1.27 8.54 15.15
CA GLY A 322 -1.75 7.21 14.78
C GLY A 322 -1.20 6.13 15.71
N GLU A 323 -2.09 5.27 16.20
CA GLU A 323 -1.69 4.15 17.06
C GLU A 323 -1.29 2.94 16.23
N TYR A 324 -2.03 2.67 15.14
CA TYR A 324 -1.81 1.51 14.27
C TYR A 324 -1.64 0.20 15.06
N ALA A 325 -2.40 0.10 16.17
CA ALA A 325 -2.37 -1.07 17.03
C ALA A 325 -3.27 -2.18 16.50
N ASP A 326 -2.91 -3.40 16.84
CA ASP A 326 -3.76 -4.57 16.68
C ASP A 326 -3.83 -5.32 18.01
N THR A 327 -4.68 -6.33 18.07
CA THR A 327 -4.84 -7.23 19.21
C THR A 327 -4.23 -8.61 18.97
N ASP A 328 -3.69 -8.86 17.79
CA ASP A 328 -3.18 -10.14 17.31
C ASP A 328 -2.15 -9.90 16.22
N ASP A 329 -0.98 -10.52 16.28
CA ASP A 329 0.10 -10.37 15.31
C ASP A 329 0.38 -11.66 14.51
N ARG A 330 -0.54 -12.61 14.56
CA ARG A 330 -0.32 -13.92 13.94
C ARG A 330 -0.36 -13.88 12.42
N ASP A 331 -1.10 -12.96 11.83
CA ASP A 331 -1.14 -12.77 10.38
C ASP A 331 0.12 -12.03 9.88
N GLU A 332 0.65 -11.05 10.61
CA GLU A 332 1.95 -10.45 10.31
C GLU A 332 3.09 -11.47 10.45
N ARG A 333 3.07 -12.29 11.51
CA ARG A 333 4.04 -13.40 11.67
C ARG A 333 3.90 -14.43 10.56
N LEU A 334 2.69 -14.71 10.09
CA LEU A 334 2.44 -15.59 8.95
C LEU A 334 3.05 -15.01 7.67
N TRP A 335 2.84 -13.72 7.43
CA TRP A 335 3.45 -13.02 6.29
C TRP A 335 4.98 -13.06 6.37
N ALA A 336 5.56 -12.75 7.54
CA ALA A 336 6.99 -12.85 7.78
C ALA A 336 7.55 -14.25 7.48
N ALA A 337 6.91 -15.29 8.00
CA ALA A 337 7.32 -16.67 7.75
C ALA A 337 7.26 -17.04 6.26
N ALA A 338 6.20 -16.65 5.56
CA ALA A 338 6.03 -16.88 4.14
C ALA A 338 7.13 -16.18 3.31
N GLU A 339 7.44 -14.92 3.61
CA GLU A 339 8.47 -14.17 2.89
C GLU A 339 9.89 -14.67 3.20
N MET A 340 10.17 -15.03 4.44
CA MET A 340 11.43 -15.67 4.82
C MET A 340 11.60 -17.02 4.10
N TYR A 341 10.54 -17.82 3.99
CA TYR A 341 10.59 -19.06 3.20
C TYR A 341 10.86 -18.78 1.73
N ARG A 342 10.13 -17.85 1.11
CA ARG A 342 10.33 -17.49 -0.30
C ARG A 342 11.74 -16.99 -0.59
N THR A 343 12.40 -16.37 0.41
CA THR A 343 13.75 -15.81 0.26
C THR A 343 14.83 -16.87 0.50
N LEU A 344 14.72 -17.65 1.57
CA LEU A 344 15.78 -18.54 2.03
C LEU A 344 15.54 -20.01 1.70
N GLN A 345 14.32 -20.40 1.36
CA GLN A 345 13.89 -21.78 1.06
C GLN A 345 14.21 -22.79 2.21
N LYS A 346 14.31 -22.29 3.45
CA LYS A 346 14.54 -23.13 4.64
C LYS A 346 13.20 -23.63 5.18
N VAL A 347 13.06 -24.95 5.32
CA VAL A 347 11.80 -25.64 5.69
C VAL A 347 11.17 -25.11 6.99
N ARG A 348 11.99 -24.73 7.97
CA ARG A 348 11.51 -24.17 9.26
C ARG A 348 10.52 -22.99 9.09
N TYR A 349 10.74 -22.13 8.08
CA TYR A 349 9.85 -21.01 7.83
C TYR A 349 8.53 -21.44 7.20
N LEU A 350 8.56 -22.47 6.32
CA LEU A 350 7.35 -23.05 5.76
C LEU A 350 6.50 -23.71 6.84
N GLU A 351 7.10 -24.52 7.71
CA GLU A 351 6.43 -25.16 8.84
C GLU A 351 5.76 -24.14 9.76
N LYS A 352 6.46 -23.02 10.05
CA LYS A 352 5.89 -21.94 10.85
C LYS A 352 4.72 -21.25 10.16
N ALA A 353 4.83 -20.99 8.86
CA ALA A 353 3.75 -20.39 8.06
C ALA A 353 2.52 -21.33 8.03
N GLU A 354 2.71 -22.63 7.83
CA GLU A 354 1.63 -23.63 7.82
C GLU A 354 0.94 -23.73 9.17
N GLN A 355 1.71 -23.71 10.26
CA GLN A 355 1.18 -23.73 11.62
C GLN A 355 0.27 -22.51 11.87
N LEU A 356 0.77 -21.30 11.58
CA LEU A 356 0.02 -20.05 11.79
C LEU A 356 -1.24 -20.00 10.90
N PHE A 357 -1.11 -20.37 9.63
CA PHE A 357 -2.23 -20.44 8.71
C PHE A 357 -3.32 -21.40 9.20
N GLY A 358 -2.94 -22.58 9.68
CA GLY A 358 -3.91 -23.57 10.20
C GLY A 358 -4.67 -23.05 11.43
N VAL A 359 -4.00 -22.32 12.32
CA VAL A 359 -4.65 -21.71 13.49
C VAL A 359 -5.64 -20.62 13.06
N LEU A 360 -5.22 -19.68 12.21
CA LEU A 360 -6.08 -18.58 11.73
C LEU A 360 -7.27 -19.09 10.90
N GLU A 361 -7.07 -20.13 10.09
CA GLU A 361 -8.15 -20.76 9.32
C GLU A 361 -9.19 -21.44 10.24
N ALA A 362 -8.73 -22.12 11.29
CA ALA A 362 -9.61 -22.78 12.27
C ALA A 362 -10.44 -21.78 13.07
N GLU A 363 -9.91 -20.58 13.33
CA GLU A 363 -10.63 -19.48 14.00
C GLU A 363 -11.57 -18.70 13.05
N GLY A 364 -11.65 -19.08 11.77
CA GLY A 364 -12.50 -18.42 10.78
C GLY A 364 -12.00 -17.03 10.31
N LYS A 365 -10.78 -16.65 10.66
CA LYS A 365 -10.13 -15.40 10.24
C LYS A 365 -9.64 -15.46 8.78
N ARG A 366 -10.58 -15.74 7.84
CA ARG A 366 -10.25 -15.96 6.42
C ARG A 366 -10.07 -14.68 5.61
N HIS A 367 -10.64 -13.57 6.02
CA HIS A 367 -10.75 -12.37 5.17
C HIS A 367 -9.40 -11.66 4.90
N GLY A 368 -8.48 -11.66 5.84
CA GLY A 368 -7.14 -11.06 5.66
C GLY A 368 -6.12 -11.98 4.98
N ILE A 369 -6.27 -13.31 5.15
CA ILE A 369 -5.23 -14.29 4.79
C ILE A 369 -5.45 -15.00 3.43
N HIS A 370 -6.51 -14.71 2.69
CA HIS A 370 -6.75 -15.37 1.40
C HIS A 370 -5.60 -15.22 0.39
N GLY A 371 -4.93 -14.07 0.38
CA GLY A 371 -3.72 -13.85 -0.43
C GLY A 371 -2.55 -14.70 0.04
N LEU A 372 -2.33 -14.77 1.36
CA LEU A 372 -1.25 -15.53 1.99
C LEU A 372 -1.45 -17.05 1.84
N GLY A 373 -2.69 -17.56 1.94
CA GLY A 373 -3.01 -18.97 1.68
C GLY A 373 -2.70 -19.39 0.24
N ARG A 374 -2.83 -18.48 -0.74
CA ARG A 374 -2.34 -18.73 -2.11
C ARG A 374 -0.82 -18.75 -2.16
N CYS A 375 -0.14 -17.85 -1.47
CA CYS A 375 1.33 -17.85 -1.37
C CYS A 375 1.85 -19.17 -0.78
N ILE A 376 1.26 -19.68 0.30
CA ILE A 376 1.64 -20.95 0.91
C ILE A 376 1.42 -22.13 -0.04
N ARG A 377 0.31 -22.17 -0.79
CA ARG A 377 0.08 -23.20 -1.81
C ARG A 377 1.11 -23.12 -2.95
N ILE A 378 1.46 -21.93 -3.40
CA ILE A 378 2.52 -21.73 -4.41
C ILE A 378 3.86 -22.22 -3.85
N CYS A 379 4.20 -21.88 -2.61
CA CYS A 379 5.40 -22.35 -1.94
C CYS A 379 5.46 -23.89 -1.86
N ARG A 380 4.33 -24.57 -1.55
CA ARG A 380 4.25 -26.04 -1.57
C ARG A 380 4.46 -26.64 -2.96
N MET A 381 3.91 -26.02 -4.01
CA MET A 381 4.08 -26.48 -5.39
C MET A 381 5.54 -26.33 -5.84
N GLU A 382 6.20 -25.23 -5.48
CA GLU A 382 7.61 -25.00 -5.77
C GLU A 382 8.53 -26.00 -5.02
N SER A 383 8.19 -26.36 -3.78
CA SER A 383 8.94 -27.36 -2.98
C SER A 383 8.74 -28.79 -3.48
N ALA A 384 7.55 -29.14 -3.99
CA ALA A 384 7.23 -30.46 -4.52
C ALA A 384 7.83 -30.73 -5.91
N GLY A 385 8.16 -29.68 -6.67
CA GLY A 385 8.71 -29.78 -8.03
C GLY A 385 10.24 -29.87 -8.11
N ARG A 386 10.98 -29.81 -7.00
CA ARG A 386 12.44 -29.99 -6.98
C ARG A 386 12.81 -31.45 -6.69
N PRO A 387 13.59 -32.12 -7.55
CA PRO A 387 14.16 -33.41 -7.17
C PRO A 387 15.03 -33.22 -5.92
N SER A 388 14.88 -34.15 -4.97
CA SER A 388 15.72 -34.19 -3.77
C SER A 388 17.20 -34.33 -4.18
N GLU A 389 17.98 -33.26 -3.97
CA GLU A 389 19.45 -33.37 -4.01
C GLU A 389 19.95 -34.07 -2.72
N ASN A 390 19.51 -35.31 -2.55
CA ASN A 390 20.11 -36.23 -1.58
C ASN A 390 20.24 -37.59 -2.25
N GLY A 391 21.36 -37.74 -2.89
CA GLY A 391 21.73 -39.05 -3.46
C GLY A 391 23.13 -39.05 -4.06
N GLY A 392 24.12 -39.38 -3.26
CA GLY A 392 25.36 -39.91 -3.83
C GLY A 392 26.65 -39.59 -3.11
N ALA A 393 27.07 -40.54 -2.28
CA ALA A 393 28.41 -40.98 -1.96
C ALA A 393 29.49 -39.97 -1.59
#